data_e20d5797f66d72e1504969115bf8e56f
#
_entry.id   e20d5797f66d72e1504969115bf8e56f
#
_cell.length_a   1.000
_cell.length_b   1.000
_cell.length_c   1.000
_cell.angle_alpha   90.00
_cell.angle_beta   90.00
_cell.angle_gamma   90.00
#
_symmetry.space_group_name_H-M   'P 1'
#
loop_
_entity.id
_entity.type
_entity.pdbx_description
1 polymer ?
#
loop_
_entity_poly.entity_id
_entity_poly.type
_entity_poly.pdbx_seq_one_letter_code
_entity_poly.pdbx_strand_id
1 'polypeptide(L)'
;MKLYDLRTEYRENPIGLTDKAPRFSWKIESEEWNTIQTAYEINVTDENGNVVWNSGKKASDQSVLIPYEGEKLADEMLYKVEVSVADNHGNVEAIEGTFETGIFNNTEFIAKMITSDFPEEETACPVFGKTFAIDKKVKKARLYATAHGVYEVTLNGQTVGDYRMAPGWTSYHNRLQYQIYDVTEQLT
;
A
#
# COMPACT_ATOMS: atom_id res chain seq x y z
N MET A 1 13.33 -14.70 21.13
CA MET A 1 13.27 -13.50 20.24
C MET A 1 11.92 -13.50 19.55
N LYS A 2 11.32 -12.32 19.28
CA LYS A 2 10.08 -12.12 18.53
C LYS A 2 10.26 -10.94 17.57
N LEU A 3 9.79 -11.10 16.34
CA LEU A 3 9.73 -9.99 15.38
C LEU A 3 8.35 -9.32 15.42
N TYR A 4 8.31 -8.01 15.25
CA TYR A 4 7.08 -7.23 15.19
C TYR A 4 7.26 -5.95 14.40
N ASP A 5 6.17 -5.24 14.11
CA ASP A 5 6.14 -3.93 13.44
C ASP A 5 6.90 -3.97 12.08
N LEU A 6 6.61 -5.01 11.25
CA LEU A 6 7.13 -5.03 9.89
C LEU A 6 6.45 -3.92 9.08
N ARG A 7 7.27 -3.06 8.51
CA ARG A 7 6.82 -1.91 7.71
C ARG A 7 7.45 -1.93 6.33
N THR A 8 6.64 -1.59 5.37
CA THR A 8 7.10 -1.22 4.03
C THR A 8 6.96 0.31 3.91
N GLU A 9 8.06 0.98 3.60
CA GLU A 9 8.26 2.41 3.79
C GLU A 9 8.02 2.77 5.26
N TYR A 10 6.97 3.39 5.65
CA TYR A 10 6.67 3.75 7.05
C TYR A 10 5.33 3.20 7.52
N ARG A 11 4.73 2.27 6.77
CA ARG A 11 3.36 1.77 6.98
C ARG A 11 3.31 0.26 7.08
N GLU A 12 2.37 -0.23 7.85
CA GLU A 12 1.99 -1.64 7.87
C GLU A 12 1.08 -1.96 6.68
N ASN A 13 1.41 -2.99 5.93
CA ASN A 13 0.63 -3.49 4.80
C ASN A 13 0.07 -2.39 3.88
N PRO A 14 0.90 -1.46 3.41
CA PRO A 14 0.41 -0.32 2.63
C PRO A 14 -0.17 -0.75 1.29
N ILE A 15 -1.20 -0.03 0.84
CA ILE A 15 -1.72 -0.10 -0.53
C ILE A 15 -1.40 1.20 -1.27
N GLY A 16 -1.15 1.09 -2.56
CA GLY A 16 -0.91 2.25 -3.41
C GLY A 16 0.49 2.83 -3.32
N LEU A 17 1.51 2.02 -3.02
CA LEU A 17 2.90 2.48 -3.05
C LEU A 17 3.32 2.89 -4.46
N THR A 18 3.93 4.06 -4.58
CA THR A 18 4.50 4.56 -5.84
C THR A 18 6.03 4.51 -5.85
N ASP A 19 6.65 4.05 -4.77
CA ASP A 19 8.07 3.80 -4.71
C ASP A 19 8.41 2.51 -5.46
N LYS A 20 9.33 2.64 -6.45
CA LYS A 20 9.77 1.52 -7.29
C LYS A 20 10.75 0.59 -6.60
N ALA A 21 11.35 1.05 -5.52
CA ALA A 21 12.26 0.30 -4.66
C ALA A 21 11.88 0.55 -3.18
N PRO A 22 10.75 0.00 -2.72
CA PRO A 22 10.28 0.23 -1.34
C PRO A 22 11.30 -0.33 -0.34
N ARG A 23 11.28 0.22 0.88
CA ARG A 23 12.22 -0.15 1.93
C ARG A 23 11.49 -0.84 3.07
N PHE A 24 12.14 -1.80 3.69
CA PHE A 24 11.57 -2.61 4.76
C PHE A 24 12.22 -2.27 6.10
N SER A 25 11.42 -2.32 7.15
CA SER A 25 11.88 -2.16 8.54
C SER A 25 11.11 -3.09 9.45
N TRP A 26 11.76 -3.57 10.50
CA TRP A 26 11.17 -4.42 11.53
C TRP A 26 11.79 -4.14 12.87
N LYS A 27 11.15 -4.63 13.93
CA LYS A 27 11.62 -4.54 15.30
C LYS A 27 11.78 -5.92 15.91
N ILE A 28 12.67 -6.01 16.89
CA ILE A 28 12.96 -7.21 17.65
C ILE A 28 12.61 -6.97 19.10
N GLU A 29 11.96 -7.94 19.73
CA GLU A 29 11.73 -8.03 21.16
C GLU A 29 12.30 -9.35 21.70
N SER A 30 12.95 -9.31 22.85
CA SER A 30 13.48 -10.49 23.51
C SER A 30 13.44 -10.34 25.02
N GLU A 31 13.17 -11.42 25.72
CA GLU A 31 13.31 -11.50 27.18
C GLU A 31 14.77 -11.77 27.59
N GLU A 32 15.62 -12.20 26.66
CA GLU A 32 17.03 -12.43 26.90
C GLU A 32 17.84 -11.14 26.80
N TRP A 33 18.72 -10.90 27.76
CA TRP A 33 19.62 -9.74 27.76
C TRP A 33 20.66 -9.82 26.62
N ASN A 34 21.01 -8.64 26.10
CA ASN A 34 22.00 -8.50 25.02
C ASN A 34 21.64 -9.27 23.74
N THR A 35 20.35 -9.44 23.46
CA THR A 35 19.90 -9.97 22.16
C THR A 35 20.21 -8.96 21.06
N ILE A 36 20.98 -9.37 20.08
CA ILE A 36 21.40 -8.55 18.95
C ILE A 36 21.16 -9.36 17.66
N GLN A 37 20.53 -8.72 16.68
CA GLN A 37 20.45 -9.28 15.34
C GLN A 37 21.85 -9.50 14.75
N THR A 38 22.08 -10.68 14.20
CA THR A 38 23.35 -11.02 13.54
C THR A 38 23.21 -11.18 12.04
N ALA A 39 22.01 -11.53 11.57
CA ALA A 39 21.73 -11.68 10.15
C ALA A 39 20.23 -11.51 9.87
N TYR A 40 19.93 -11.20 8.62
CA TYR A 40 18.56 -11.23 8.09
C TYR A 40 18.52 -11.84 6.69
N GLU A 41 17.34 -12.25 6.27
CA GLU A 41 17.00 -12.60 4.89
C GLU A 41 15.60 -12.06 4.59
N ILE A 42 15.43 -11.42 3.43
CA ILE A 42 14.16 -10.90 2.96
C ILE A 42 13.78 -11.65 1.68
N ASN A 43 12.54 -12.14 1.66
CA ASN A 43 11.95 -12.79 0.50
C ASN A 43 10.67 -12.04 0.10
N VAL A 44 10.56 -11.64 -1.17
CA VAL A 44 9.38 -10.96 -1.72
C VAL A 44 8.82 -11.79 -2.85
N THR A 45 7.52 -12.08 -2.76
CA THR A 45 6.77 -12.82 -3.77
C THR A 45 5.62 -11.98 -4.32
N ASP A 46 5.28 -12.20 -5.58
CA ASP A 46 4.07 -11.64 -6.20
C ASP A 46 2.80 -12.39 -5.75
N GLU A 47 1.64 -11.93 -6.15
CA GLU A 47 0.33 -12.55 -5.83
C GLU A 47 0.15 -13.97 -6.43
N ASN A 48 0.99 -14.37 -7.37
CA ASN A 48 1.00 -15.71 -7.97
C ASN A 48 1.97 -16.66 -7.25
N GLY A 49 2.73 -16.15 -6.27
CA GLY A 49 3.74 -16.90 -5.52
C GLY A 49 5.11 -16.96 -6.20
N ASN A 50 5.35 -16.19 -7.27
CA ASN A 50 6.67 -16.11 -7.87
C ASN A 50 7.59 -15.24 -7.01
N VAL A 51 8.81 -15.70 -6.75
CA VAL A 51 9.82 -14.92 -6.05
C VAL A 51 10.33 -13.82 -6.98
N VAL A 52 10.11 -12.56 -6.60
CA VAL A 52 10.59 -11.38 -7.33
C VAL A 52 11.87 -10.81 -6.71
N TRP A 53 12.15 -11.19 -5.47
CA TRP A 53 13.39 -10.86 -4.78
C TRP A 53 13.66 -11.79 -3.61
N ASN A 54 14.90 -12.20 -3.50
CA ASN A 54 15.45 -12.80 -2.29
C ASN A 54 16.81 -12.15 -2.03
N SER A 55 16.96 -11.52 -0.85
CA SER A 55 18.20 -10.83 -0.48
C SER A 55 19.36 -11.80 -0.24
N GLY A 56 19.09 -13.09 -0.10
CA GLY A 56 19.96 -14.04 0.54
C GLY A 56 20.23 -13.67 2.00
N LYS A 57 20.89 -14.53 2.72
CA LYS A 57 21.27 -14.27 4.12
C LYS A 57 22.35 -13.17 4.18
N LYS A 58 22.01 -12.04 4.78
CA LYS A 58 22.90 -10.88 5.00
C LYS A 58 23.37 -10.88 6.45
N ALA A 59 24.67 -10.97 6.69
CA ALA A 59 25.26 -10.79 8.02
C ALA A 59 25.26 -9.30 8.39
N SER A 60 24.24 -8.86 9.11
CA SER A 60 24.00 -7.44 9.46
C SER A 60 23.04 -7.31 10.63
N ASP A 61 23.23 -6.30 11.45
CA ASP A 61 22.35 -5.87 12.52
C ASP A 61 21.34 -4.79 12.05
N GLN A 62 21.42 -4.37 10.78
CA GLN A 62 20.52 -3.38 10.22
C GLN A 62 19.09 -3.95 10.08
N SER A 63 18.11 -3.21 10.59
CA SER A 63 16.67 -3.57 10.56
C SER A 63 15.77 -2.41 10.12
N VAL A 64 16.37 -1.33 9.63
CA VAL A 64 15.64 -0.10 9.30
C VAL A 64 15.94 0.32 7.87
N LEU A 65 14.88 0.53 7.08
CA LEU A 65 14.91 1.04 5.71
C LEU A 65 15.83 0.24 4.77
N ILE A 66 15.77 -1.08 4.86
CA ILE A 66 16.47 -1.98 3.93
C ILE A 66 15.83 -1.87 2.55
N PRO A 67 16.57 -1.45 1.52
CA PRO A 67 15.99 -1.24 0.20
C PRO A 67 15.66 -2.57 -0.51
N TYR A 68 14.57 -2.55 -1.26
CA TYR A 68 14.25 -3.60 -2.23
C TYR A 68 15.24 -3.52 -3.42
N GLU A 69 15.91 -4.61 -3.72
CA GLU A 69 16.90 -4.71 -4.80
C GLU A 69 16.54 -5.81 -5.83
N GLY A 70 15.26 -6.14 -5.90
CA GLY A 70 14.75 -7.20 -6.77
C GLY A 70 14.36 -6.74 -8.17
N GLU A 71 13.54 -7.53 -8.83
CA GLU A 71 13.00 -7.24 -10.14
C GLU A 71 12.11 -5.99 -10.11
N LYS A 72 11.91 -5.37 -11.27
CA LYS A 72 11.00 -4.23 -11.40
C LYS A 72 9.60 -4.62 -10.96
N LEU A 73 9.06 -3.91 -9.99
CA LEU A 73 7.69 -4.09 -9.52
C LEU A 73 6.68 -3.69 -10.60
N ALA A 74 5.60 -4.45 -10.71
CA ALA A 74 4.47 -4.14 -11.58
C ALA A 74 3.52 -3.13 -10.91
N ASP A 75 2.70 -2.44 -11.70
CA ASP A 75 1.63 -1.57 -11.23
C ASP A 75 0.48 -2.39 -10.64
N GLU A 76 -0.21 -1.84 -9.65
CA GLU A 76 -1.43 -2.40 -9.06
C GLU A 76 -1.32 -3.86 -8.59
N MET A 77 -0.10 -4.28 -8.22
CA MET A 77 0.23 -5.64 -7.84
C MET A 77 0.40 -5.79 -6.33
N LEU A 78 -0.18 -6.85 -5.78
CA LEU A 78 0.02 -7.25 -4.39
C LEU A 78 1.29 -8.10 -4.25
N TYR A 79 2.13 -7.74 -3.29
CA TYR A 79 3.33 -8.47 -2.93
C TYR A 79 3.26 -8.92 -1.48
N LYS A 80 3.79 -10.11 -1.20
CA LYS A 80 4.07 -10.61 0.14
C LYS A 80 5.54 -10.42 0.43
N VAL A 81 5.87 -9.93 1.61
CA VAL A 81 7.23 -9.83 2.12
C VAL A 81 7.36 -10.70 3.36
N GLU A 82 8.39 -11.51 3.41
CA GLU A 82 8.80 -12.29 4.56
C GLU A 82 10.21 -11.86 4.96
N VAL A 83 10.40 -11.58 6.24
CA VAL A 83 11.70 -11.24 6.83
C VAL A 83 12.05 -12.29 7.86
N SER A 84 13.16 -12.99 7.66
CA SER A 84 13.74 -13.93 8.62
C SER A 84 14.97 -13.29 9.27
N VAL A 85 15.06 -13.39 10.58
CA VAL A 85 16.14 -12.76 11.38
C VAL A 85 16.78 -13.80 12.30
N ALA A 86 18.10 -13.80 12.35
CA ALA A 86 18.89 -14.57 13.30
C ALA A 86 19.50 -13.65 14.36
N ASP A 87 19.56 -14.10 15.61
CA ASP A 87 20.22 -13.39 16.70
C ASP A 87 21.56 -14.05 17.13
N ASN A 88 22.22 -13.42 18.09
CA ASN A 88 23.49 -13.87 18.66
C ASN A 88 23.34 -15.06 19.64
N HIS A 89 22.11 -15.44 20.00
CA HIS A 89 21.82 -16.61 20.85
C HIS A 89 21.48 -17.84 20.00
N GLY A 90 21.42 -17.69 18.66
CA GLY A 90 21.12 -18.77 17.74
C GLY A 90 19.63 -18.96 17.45
N ASN A 91 18.78 -18.05 17.92
CA ASN A 91 17.37 -18.05 17.56
C ASN A 91 17.18 -17.53 16.13
N VAL A 92 16.17 -18.07 15.45
CA VAL A 92 15.74 -17.60 14.13
C VAL A 92 14.23 -17.44 14.17
N GLU A 93 13.75 -16.28 13.80
CA GLU A 93 12.33 -15.95 13.74
C GLU A 93 12.00 -15.29 12.39
N ALA A 94 10.75 -15.40 11.98
CA ALA A 94 10.27 -14.77 10.75
C ALA A 94 8.99 -13.96 11.01
N ILE A 95 8.80 -12.92 10.20
CA ILE A 95 7.60 -12.09 10.18
C ILE A 95 7.18 -11.85 8.74
N GLU A 96 5.87 -11.85 8.52
CA GLU A 96 5.27 -11.64 7.21
C GLU A 96 4.45 -10.34 7.17
N GLY A 97 4.41 -9.73 6.00
CA GLY A 97 3.57 -8.60 5.70
C GLY A 97 3.26 -8.55 4.21
N THR A 98 2.51 -7.54 3.81
CA THR A 98 2.18 -7.30 2.41
C THR A 98 2.39 -5.84 2.05
N PHE A 99 2.56 -5.58 0.77
CA PHE A 99 2.41 -4.24 0.21
C PHE A 99 1.79 -4.34 -1.18
N GLU A 100 1.03 -3.32 -1.56
CA GLU A 100 0.44 -3.24 -2.89
C GLU A 100 0.95 -1.98 -3.58
N THR A 101 1.41 -2.12 -4.81
CA THR A 101 1.87 -1.00 -5.61
C THR A 101 0.68 -0.21 -6.15
N GLY A 102 0.89 1.09 -6.34
CA GLY A 102 -0.05 1.96 -7.03
C GLY A 102 0.28 2.05 -8.52
N ILE A 103 -0.19 3.12 -9.14
CA ILE A 103 0.08 3.43 -10.55
C ILE A 103 1.41 4.19 -10.62
N PHE A 104 2.42 3.61 -11.27
CA PHE A 104 3.73 4.23 -11.46
C PHE A 104 3.77 5.20 -12.64
N ASN A 105 2.81 5.09 -13.56
CA ASN A 105 2.75 5.90 -14.77
C ASN A 105 1.38 6.58 -14.91
N ASN A 106 1.37 7.90 -15.00
CA ASN A 106 0.15 8.71 -15.11
C ASN A 106 -0.75 8.34 -16.31
N THR A 107 -0.21 7.71 -17.34
CA THR A 107 -0.99 7.29 -18.52
C THR A 107 -1.91 6.10 -18.23
N GLU A 108 -1.75 5.44 -17.11
CA GLU A 108 -2.55 4.28 -16.71
C GLU A 108 -3.78 4.64 -15.87
N PHE A 109 -3.87 5.89 -15.43
CA PHE A 109 -5.08 6.40 -14.79
C PHE A 109 -6.16 6.66 -15.84
N ILE A 110 -6.99 5.64 -16.10
CA ILE A 110 -7.99 5.65 -17.19
C ILE A 110 -9.26 6.44 -16.89
N ALA A 111 -9.51 6.76 -15.63
CA ALA A 111 -10.66 7.54 -15.23
C ALA A 111 -10.58 8.98 -15.79
N LYS A 112 -11.72 9.50 -16.20
CA LYS A 112 -11.83 10.89 -16.68
C LYS A 112 -12.35 11.79 -15.57
N MET A 113 -11.86 13.02 -15.54
CA MET A 113 -12.44 14.05 -14.68
C MET A 113 -13.87 14.34 -15.13
N ILE A 114 -14.76 14.40 -14.17
CA ILE A 114 -16.18 14.78 -14.37
C ILE A 114 -16.46 16.07 -13.61
N THR A 115 -17.43 16.83 -14.09
CA THR A 115 -17.90 18.05 -13.45
C THR A 115 -19.43 18.12 -13.55
N SER A 116 -20.05 18.93 -12.72
CA SER A 116 -21.46 19.25 -12.87
C SER A 116 -21.69 20.22 -14.04
N ASP A 117 -22.92 20.29 -14.49
CA ASP A 117 -23.43 21.26 -15.44
C ASP A 117 -24.12 22.45 -14.74
N PHE A 118 -23.84 22.65 -13.47
CA PHE A 118 -24.38 23.77 -12.70
C PHE A 118 -23.92 25.11 -13.27
N PRO A 119 -24.78 26.15 -13.23
CA PRO A 119 -24.35 27.51 -13.54
C PRO A 119 -23.16 27.95 -12.67
N GLU A 120 -22.32 28.85 -13.18
CA GLU A 120 -21.13 29.34 -12.44
C GLU A 120 -21.47 29.99 -11.09
N GLU A 121 -22.69 30.52 -10.95
CA GLU A 121 -23.16 31.14 -9.70
C GLU A 121 -23.59 30.11 -8.65
N GLU A 122 -23.77 28.83 -9.04
CA GLU A 122 -24.15 27.77 -8.10
C GLU A 122 -22.98 27.35 -7.23
N THR A 123 -23.18 27.46 -5.93
CA THR A 123 -22.15 27.14 -4.92
C THR A 123 -22.39 25.81 -4.22
N ALA A 124 -23.45 25.07 -4.59
CA ALA A 124 -23.72 23.76 -4.01
C ALA A 124 -22.67 22.71 -4.40
N CYS A 125 -22.29 21.88 -3.46
CA CYS A 125 -21.44 20.74 -3.76
C CYS A 125 -22.22 19.71 -4.61
N PRO A 126 -21.73 19.36 -5.82
CA PRO A 126 -22.39 18.36 -6.65
C PRO A 126 -22.28 16.97 -6.02
N VAL A 127 -23.34 16.17 -6.15
CA VAL A 127 -23.35 14.76 -5.79
C VAL A 127 -23.42 13.93 -7.07
N PHE A 128 -22.37 13.14 -7.31
CA PHE A 128 -22.33 12.21 -8.44
C PHE A 128 -22.70 10.81 -7.96
N GLY A 129 -23.67 10.19 -8.63
CA GLY A 129 -24.12 8.84 -8.29
C GLY A 129 -24.03 7.91 -9.50
N LYS A 130 -23.64 6.66 -9.26
CA LYS A 130 -23.64 5.61 -10.28
C LYS A 130 -24.05 4.28 -9.66
N THR A 131 -24.98 3.60 -10.31
CA THR A 131 -25.33 2.22 -10.01
C THR A 131 -24.63 1.28 -11.01
N PHE A 132 -24.09 0.17 -10.53
CA PHE A 132 -23.51 -0.86 -11.35
C PHE A 132 -23.84 -2.24 -10.77
N ALA A 133 -23.82 -3.27 -11.62
CA ALA A 133 -24.02 -4.66 -11.21
C ALA A 133 -22.68 -5.41 -11.20
N ILE A 134 -22.57 -6.35 -10.27
CA ILE A 134 -21.43 -7.27 -10.18
C ILE A 134 -21.98 -8.68 -10.34
N ASP A 135 -21.62 -9.36 -11.43
CA ASP A 135 -22.14 -10.68 -11.76
C ASP A 135 -21.33 -11.84 -11.18
N LYS A 136 -20.20 -11.53 -10.51
CA LYS A 136 -19.28 -12.53 -9.97
C LYS A 136 -18.94 -12.21 -8.52
N LYS A 137 -18.56 -13.25 -7.76
CA LYS A 137 -18.05 -13.05 -6.40
C LYS A 137 -16.79 -12.17 -6.44
N VAL A 138 -16.81 -11.09 -5.67
CA VAL A 138 -15.67 -10.20 -5.55
C VAL A 138 -14.58 -10.88 -4.72
N LYS A 139 -13.36 -10.95 -5.24
CA LYS A 139 -12.17 -11.44 -4.55
C LYS A 139 -11.34 -10.28 -3.98
N LYS A 140 -11.19 -9.23 -4.77
CA LYS A 140 -10.46 -8.02 -4.43
C LYS A 140 -11.07 -6.85 -5.19
N ALA A 141 -11.28 -5.72 -4.52
CA ALA A 141 -11.74 -4.48 -5.16
C ALA A 141 -10.98 -3.28 -4.61
N ARG A 142 -10.57 -2.40 -5.51
CA ARG A 142 -9.88 -1.16 -5.19
C ARG A 142 -10.62 0.02 -5.80
N LEU A 143 -10.82 1.06 -5.01
CA LEU A 143 -11.35 2.33 -5.47
C LEU A 143 -10.21 3.34 -5.58
N TYR A 144 -10.00 3.86 -6.77
CA TYR A 144 -9.07 4.95 -7.05
C TYR A 144 -9.86 6.24 -7.16
N ALA A 145 -9.56 7.23 -6.35
CA ALA A 145 -10.28 8.48 -6.34
C ALA A 145 -9.35 9.70 -6.26
N THR A 146 -9.70 10.74 -7.00
CA THR A 146 -9.04 12.04 -6.98
C THR A 146 -10.04 13.15 -7.28
N ALA A 147 -9.71 14.39 -6.94
CA ALA A 147 -10.48 15.57 -7.27
C ALA A 147 -9.59 16.83 -7.35
N HIS A 148 -10.04 17.82 -8.08
CA HIS A 148 -9.65 19.21 -7.85
C HIS A 148 -10.55 19.74 -6.72
N GLY A 149 -9.99 19.97 -5.54
CA GLY A 149 -10.74 20.26 -4.32
C GLY A 149 -10.81 19.05 -3.40
N VAL A 150 -11.93 18.83 -2.75
CA VAL A 150 -12.12 17.72 -1.80
C VAL A 150 -13.30 16.84 -2.23
N TYR A 151 -13.26 15.58 -1.83
CA TYR A 151 -14.36 14.65 -2.06
C TYR A 151 -14.63 13.80 -0.81
N GLU A 152 -15.85 13.28 -0.74
CA GLU A 152 -16.22 12.14 0.09
C GLU A 152 -16.85 11.08 -0.80
N VAL A 153 -16.60 9.81 -0.49
CA VAL A 153 -17.17 8.69 -1.23
C VAL A 153 -17.99 7.82 -0.30
N THR A 154 -19.17 7.43 -0.77
CA THR A 154 -19.95 6.37 -0.16
C THR A 154 -20.16 5.24 -1.16
N LEU A 155 -20.12 4.00 -0.69
CA LEU A 155 -20.39 2.80 -1.47
C LEU A 155 -21.42 1.95 -0.71
N ASN A 156 -22.53 1.64 -1.36
CA ASN A 156 -23.65 0.93 -0.74
C ASN A 156 -24.12 1.55 0.60
N GLY A 157 -24.10 2.89 0.68
CA GLY A 157 -24.50 3.65 1.87
C GLY A 157 -23.46 3.73 2.99
N GLN A 158 -22.27 3.14 2.80
CA GLN A 158 -21.19 3.18 3.75
C GLN A 158 -20.09 4.15 3.28
N THR A 159 -19.53 4.93 4.19
CA THR A 159 -18.39 5.80 3.87
C THR A 159 -17.16 4.96 3.52
N VAL A 160 -16.45 5.36 2.46
CA VAL A 160 -15.21 4.74 2.03
C VAL A 160 -14.02 5.45 2.67
N GLY A 161 -13.20 4.67 3.38
CA GLY A 161 -11.99 5.16 4.04
C GLY A 161 -12.28 6.05 5.26
N ASP A 162 -11.22 6.48 5.90
CA ASP A 162 -11.22 7.34 7.09
C ASP A 162 -10.58 8.72 6.87
N TYR A 163 -10.07 8.95 5.66
CA TYR A 163 -9.50 10.25 5.28
C TYR A 163 -10.58 11.33 5.23
N ARG A 164 -10.24 12.49 5.82
CA ARG A 164 -11.03 13.71 5.69
C ARG A 164 -10.32 14.67 4.76
N MET A 165 -11.09 15.44 3.99
CA MET A 165 -10.57 16.40 3.00
C MET A 165 -9.63 15.75 1.96
N ALA A 166 -9.96 14.52 1.55
CA ALA A 166 -9.24 13.85 0.45
C ALA A 166 -9.49 14.60 -0.88
N PRO A 167 -8.55 14.57 -1.81
CA PRO A 167 -7.25 13.91 -1.84
C PRO A 167 -6.14 14.72 -1.18
N GLY A 168 -6.40 15.89 -0.67
CA GLY A 168 -5.45 16.87 -0.20
C GLY A 168 -5.14 17.94 -1.26
N TRP A 169 -4.59 19.06 -0.83
CA TRP A 169 -4.30 20.18 -1.69
C TRP A 169 -2.89 20.14 -2.25
N THR A 170 -2.76 20.32 -3.56
CA THR A 170 -1.49 20.44 -4.28
C THR A 170 -1.60 21.53 -5.32
N SER A 171 -0.49 21.89 -5.96
CA SER A 171 -0.51 22.71 -7.18
C SER A 171 -1.01 21.85 -8.35
N TYR A 172 -2.28 21.90 -8.65
CA TYR A 172 -2.96 21.01 -9.62
C TYR A 172 -2.37 21.07 -11.04
N HIS A 173 -1.70 22.16 -11.41
CA HIS A 173 -0.99 22.25 -12.68
C HIS A 173 0.25 21.34 -12.75
N ASN A 174 0.82 21.00 -11.59
CA ASN A 174 2.05 20.21 -11.50
C ASN A 174 1.80 18.81 -10.94
N ARG A 175 0.86 18.67 -10.00
CA ARG A 175 0.65 17.43 -9.27
C ARG A 175 -0.78 17.35 -8.75
N LEU A 176 -1.40 16.20 -8.98
CA LEU A 176 -2.67 15.80 -8.40
C LEU A 176 -2.45 14.53 -7.58
N GLN A 177 -2.92 14.52 -6.35
CA GLN A 177 -2.91 13.32 -5.52
C GLN A 177 -4.14 12.46 -5.80
N TYR A 178 -4.00 11.17 -5.66
CA TYR A 178 -5.13 10.23 -5.63
C TYR A 178 -5.01 9.33 -4.41
N GLN A 179 -6.13 8.80 -3.95
CA GLN A 179 -6.20 7.77 -2.92
C GLN A 179 -6.63 6.44 -3.53
N ILE A 180 -6.15 5.36 -2.90
CA ILE A 180 -6.59 4.00 -3.18
C ILE A 180 -7.22 3.45 -1.90
N TYR A 181 -8.43 2.92 -2.03
CA TYR A 181 -9.16 2.30 -0.92
C TYR A 181 -9.44 0.83 -1.22
N ASP A 182 -9.28 -0.02 -0.21
CA ASP A 182 -9.82 -1.37 -0.25
C ASP A 182 -11.33 -1.29 0.02
N VAL A 183 -12.12 -1.66 -0.98
CA VAL A 183 -13.58 -1.65 -0.91
C VAL A 183 -14.17 -3.05 -1.09
N THR A 184 -13.34 -4.08 -0.92
CA THR A 184 -13.74 -5.48 -1.13
C THR A 184 -14.95 -5.85 -0.29
N GLU A 185 -14.90 -5.55 1.01
CA GLU A 185 -15.97 -5.88 1.96
C GLU A 185 -17.28 -5.10 1.71
N GLN A 186 -17.19 -3.93 1.06
CA GLN A 186 -18.37 -3.11 0.74
C GLN A 186 -19.09 -3.56 -0.52
N LEU A 187 -18.51 -4.49 -1.27
CA LEU A 187 -19.04 -5.04 -2.53
C LEU A 187 -19.48 -6.52 -2.41
N THR A 188 -19.42 -7.09 -1.23
CA THR A 188 -19.83 -8.48 -0.95
C THR A 188 -21.21 -8.57 -0.32
#